data_dd9e3ee30d58aa004cdaa0e369ddfed6
#
_entry.id   dd9e3ee30d58aa004cdaa0e369ddfed6
#
_cell.length_a   1.000
_cell.length_b   1.000
_cell.length_c   1.000
_cell.angle_alpha   90.00
_cell.angle_beta   90.00
_cell.angle_gamma   90.00
#
_symmetry.space_group_name_H-M   'P 1'
#
loop_
_entity.id
_entity.type
_entity.pdbx_description
1 polymer ?
#
loop_
_entity_poly.entity_id
_entity_poly.type
_entity_poly.pdbx_seq_one_letter_code
_entity_poly.pdbx_strand_id
1 'polypeptide(L)'
;MESIVTWYNGIYNNKELIHWIVVWMGTVFPIYVFVVTSKFTFKIIGQEILDKKWLLLKVFLVTAILIPLIAAGIVKIFPVPLVLGGIMLIASIAVGDPFDLVDAHGKKGSLLMASAIMIVLILLMPLTVPFWMWVFSHWFPLNLSASPENILMKVSAVAIVPMLAGLLFRQFLPKLTNILEVIFDWYFKVSAILLVIIFLPGSVGKIISVFGITGIIAMIVMTSITIIAGYYAATGAERKDRISIALACSLGNMAAVFFIAYHGYPSLEKNFDFLITVLGWVVLRWLIIWGWDFIMKYSVKKKGESLTA
;
A
#
# COMPACT_ATOMS: atom_id res chain seq x y z
N MET A 1 8.40 -27.38 -17.83
CA MET A 1 8.93 -26.69 -16.65
C MET A 1 10.24 -25.96 -16.97
N GLU A 2 11.19 -26.61 -17.65
CA GLU A 2 12.46 -25.96 -18.06
C GLU A 2 12.30 -24.73 -18.96
N SER A 3 11.35 -24.75 -19.90
CA SER A 3 11.09 -23.61 -20.79
C SER A 3 10.59 -22.35 -20.05
N ILE A 4 9.79 -22.52 -18.99
CA ILE A 4 9.30 -21.42 -18.15
C ILE A 4 10.45 -20.83 -17.30
N VAL A 5 11.29 -21.70 -16.75
CA VAL A 5 12.48 -21.29 -15.98
C VAL A 5 13.49 -20.56 -16.88
N THR A 6 13.70 -21.02 -18.10
CA THR A 6 14.61 -20.39 -19.06
C THR A 6 14.08 -19.02 -19.50
N TRP A 7 12.79 -18.93 -19.83
CA TRP A 7 12.13 -17.66 -20.17
C TRP A 7 12.23 -16.67 -19.01
N TYR A 8 11.96 -17.13 -17.80
CA TYR A 8 12.03 -16.36 -16.59
C TYR A 8 13.45 -15.84 -16.34
N ASN A 9 14.46 -16.70 -16.41
CA ASN A 9 15.86 -16.28 -16.27
C ASN A 9 16.28 -15.28 -17.37
N GLY A 10 15.73 -15.38 -18.57
CA GLY A 10 15.93 -14.41 -19.64
C GLY A 10 15.42 -13.00 -19.29
N ILE A 11 14.22 -12.90 -18.69
CA ILE A 11 13.67 -11.63 -18.18
C ILE A 11 14.56 -11.06 -17.07
N TYR A 12 14.94 -11.88 -16.12
CA TYR A 12 15.72 -11.47 -14.95
C TYR A 12 17.15 -11.01 -15.25
N ASN A 13 17.74 -11.54 -16.28
CA ASN A 13 19.10 -11.16 -16.71
C ASN A 13 19.08 -9.94 -17.66
N ASN A 14 17.92 -9.52 -18.14
CA ASN A 14 17.80 -8.38 -19.03
C ASN A 14 17.61 -7.07 -18.23
N LYS A 15 18.70 -6.37 -17.97
CA LYS A 15 18.72 -5.12 -17.20
C LYS A 15 17.86 -4.01 -17.81
N GLU A 16 17.77 -3.94 -19.16
CA GLU A 16 16.93 -2.96 -19.84
C GLU A 16 15.45 -3.24 -19.60
N LEU A 17 15.03 -4.48 -19.72
CA LEU A 17 13.66 -4.88 -19.46
C LEU A 17 13.24 -4.59 -18.02
N ILE A 18 14.10 -4.90 -17.05
CA ILE A 18 13.87 -4.58 -15.64
C ILE A 18 13.73 -3.06 -15.45
N HIS A 19 14.62 -2.28 -16.05
CA HIS A 19 14.52 -0.82 -16.00
C HIS A 19 13.18 -0.31 -16.52
N TRP A 20 12.73 -0.78 -17.68
CA TRP A 20 11.42 -0.39 -18.24
C TRP A 20 10.24 -0.84 -17.38
N ILE A 21 10.31 -2.02 -16.77
CA ILE A 21 9.30 -2.49 -15.82
C ILE A 21 9.23 -1.56 -14.59
N VAL A 22 10.37 -1.16 -14.05
CA VAL A 22 10.44 -0.23 -12.90
C VAL A 22 9.86 1.13 -13.26
N VAL A 23 10.23 1.68 -14.42
CA VAL A 23 9.69 2.95 -14.92
C VAL A 23 8.17 2.85 -15.08
N TRP A 24 7.68 1.77 -15.70
CA TRP A 24 6.26 1.54 -15.87
C TRP A 24 5.52 1.41 -14.54
N MET A 25 6.02 0.62 -13.58
CA MET A 25 5.46 0.54 -12.24
C MET A 25 5.42 1.90 -11.54
N GLY A 26 6.46 2.73 -11.75
CA GLY A 26 6.52 4.10 -11.25
C GLY A 26 5.40 5.00 -11.79
N THR A 27 4.85 4.72 -12.97
CA THR A 27 3.73 5.48 -13.55
C THR A 27 2.36 4.99 -13.10
N VAL A 28 2.23 3.72 -12.75
CA VAL A 28 0.95 3.13 -12.32
C VAL A 28 0.40 3.83 -11.08
N PHE A 29 1.26 4.12 -10.13
CA PHE A 29 0.84 4.71 -8.88
C PHE A 29 0.26 6.14 -9.01
N PRO A 30 0.97 7.12 -9.61
CA PRO A 30 0.44 8.47 -9.74
C PRO A 30 -0.84 8.50 -10.59
N ILE A 31 -0.93 7.68 -11.64
CA ILE A 31 -2.15 7.55 -12.44
C ILE A 31 -3.30 7.04 -11.58
N TYR A 32 -3.05 6.04 -10.74
CA TYR A 32 -4.06 5.50 -9.86
C TYR A 32 -4.52 6.49 -8.79
N VAL A 33 -3.60 7.23 -8.17
CA VAL A 33 -3.92 8.31 -7.23
C VAL A 33 -4.82 9.37 -7.91
N PHE A 34 -4.49 9.77 -9.15
CA PHE A 34 -5.31 10.68 -9.92
C PHE A 34 -6.73 10.13 -10.13
N VAL A 35 -6.88 8.90 -10.60
CA VAL A 35 -8.20 8.27 -10.87
C VAL A 35 -9.06 8.23 -9.62
N VAL A 36 -8.47 7.86 -8.49
CA VAL A 36 -9.22 7.74 -7.24
C VAL A 36 -9.69 9.11 -6.75
N THR A 37 -8.80 10.09 -6.77
CA THR A 37 -9.12 11.43 -6.27
C THR A 37 -10.04 12.20 -7.22
N SER A 38 -9.99 11.91 -8.51
CA SER A 38 -10.88 12.50 -9.52
C SER A 38 -12.35 12.07 -9.38
N LYS A 39 -12.66 11.08 -8.54
CA LYS A 39 -14.06 10.68 -8.25
C LYS A 39 -14.79 11.67 -7.34
N PHE A 40 -14.08 12.54 -6.64
CA PHE A 40 -14.62 13.43 -5.64
C PHE A 40 -14.23 14.89 -5.89
N THR A 41 -15.10 15.82 -5.47
CA THR A 41 -14.79 17.26 -5.44
C THR A 41 -14.17 17.63 -4.10
N PHE A 42 -13.42 18.74 -4.06
CA PHE A 42 -12.88 19.31 -2.81
C PHE A 42 -13.95 19.49 -1.75
N LYS A 43 -15.16 19.92 -2.14
CA LYS A 43 -16.27 20.14 -1.23
C LYS A 43 -16.70 18.85 -0.53
N ILE A 44 -16.90 17.76 -1.30
CA ILE A 44 -17.34 16.46 -0.75
C ILE A 44 -16.30 15.91 0.22
N ILE A 45 -15.02 15.88 -0.20
CA ILE A 45 -13.93 15.39 0.64
C ILE A 45 -13.73 16.28 1.86
N GLY A 46 -13.76 17.60 1.68
CA GLY A 46 -13.60 18.53 2.79
C GLY A 46 -14.69 18.39 3.85
N GLN A 47 -15.94 18.20 3.43
CA GLN A 47 -17.06 17.91 4.34
C GLN A 47 -16.85 16.60 5.11
N GLU A 48 -16.50 15.51 4.42
CA GLU A 48 -16.23 14.21 5.08
C GLU A 48 -15.10 14.31 6.10
N ILE A 49 -14.02 15.04 5.77
CA ILE A 49 -12.90 15.27 6.69
C ILE A 49 -13.35 16.08 7.92
N LEU A 50 -14.12 17.12 7.74
CA LEU A 50 -14.61 17.97 8.86
C LEU A 50 -15.59 17.21 9.75
N ASP A 51 -16.53 16.49 9.16
CA ASP A 51 -17.56 15.75 9.89
C ASP A 51 -16.95 14.60 10.70
N LYS A 52 -15.91 13.97 10.16
CA LYS A 52 -15.25 12.81 10.77
C LYS A 52 -13.84 13.09 11.31
N LYS A 53 -13.51 14.35 11.59
CA LYS A 53 -12.16 14.78 11.99
C LYS A 53 -11.56 14.00 13.17
N TRP A 54 -12.36 13.68 14.18
CA TRP A 54 -11.89 12.91 15.34
C TRP A 54 -11.62 11.44 15.00
N LEU A 55 -12.40 10.88 14.09
CA LEU A 55 -12.18 9.53 13.60
C LEU A 55 -10.91 9.48 12.74
N LEU A 56 -10.73 10.46 11.84
CA LEU A 56 -9.53 10.59 11.02
C LEU A 56 -8.28 10.85 11.86
N LEU A 57 -8.38 11.63 12.95
CA LEU A 57 -7.27 11.80 13.90
C LEU A 57 -6.87 10.47 14.56
N LYS A 58 -7.84 9.64 14.98
CA LYS A 58 -7.54 8.31 15.52
C LYS A 58 -6.86 7.43 14.48
N VAL A 59 -7.35 7.43 13.24
CA VAL A 59 -6.74 6.68 12.13
C VAL A 59 -5.31 7.14 11.89
N PHE A 60 -5.09 8.45 11.86
CA PHE A 60 -3.74 9.02 11.72
C PHE A 60 -2.81 8.58 12.85
N LEU A 61 -3.24 8.63 14.11
CA LEU A 61 -2.42 8.18 15.24
C LEU A 61 -2.08 6.69 15.14
N VAL A 62 -3.04 5.86 14.73
CA VAL A 62 -2.79 4.43 14.52
C VAL A 62 -1.82 4.21 13.37
N THR A 63 -2.02 4.84 12.22
CA THR A 63 -1.18 4.63 11.03
C THR A 63 0.18 5.28 11.15
N ALA A 64 0.27 6.49 11.71
CA ALA A 64 1.51 7.24 11.78
C ALA A 64 2.38 6.92 13.02
N ILE A 65 1.82 6.31 14.05
CA ILE A 65 2.55 6.02 15.29
C ILE A 65 2.50 4.53 15.63
N LEU A 66 1.30 3.98 15.79
CA LEU A 66 1.15 2.62 16.31
C LEU A 66 1.66 1.55 15.33
N ILE A 67 1.33 1.69 14.04
CA ILE A 67 1.75 0.72 13.02
C ILE A 67 3.26 0.68 12.84
N PRO A 68 4.00 1.80 12.74
CA PRO A 68 5.46 1.78 12.70
C PRO A 68 6.10 1.15 13.94
N LEU A 69 5.55 1.39 15.13
CA LEU A 69 6.01 0.76 16.37
C LEU A 69 5.76 -0.76 16.38
N ILE A 70 4.60 -1.20 15.92
CA ILE A 70 4.28 -2.64 15.75
C ILE A 70 5.28 -3.27 14.78
N ALA A 71 5.53 -2.64 13.63
CA ALA A 71 6.47 -3.13 12.64
C ALA A 71 7.88 -3.25 13.23
N ALA A 72 8.35 -2.23 13.95
CA ALA A 72 9.64 -2.25 14.62
C ALA A 72 9.73 -3.38 15.66
N GLY A 73 8.68 -3.58 16.44
CA GLY A 73 8.59 -4.67 17.40
C GLY A 73 8.67 -6.05 16.74
N ILE A 74 7.91 -6.25 15.66
CA ILE A 74 7.88 -7.51 14.92
C ILE A 74 9.24 -7.80 14.29
N VAL A 75 9.88 -6.81 13.63
CA VAL A 75 11.20 -6.99 13.02
C VAL A 75 12.29 -7.28 14.06
N LYS A 76 12.13 -6.81 15.31
CA LYS A 76 13.05 -7.16 16.41
C LYS A 76 12.81 -8.55 16.99
N ILE A 77 11.56 -9.00 17.06
CA ILE A 77 11.18 -10.27 17.68
C ILE A 77 11.40 -11.45 16.73
N PHE A 78 11.05 -11.27 15.47
CA PHE A 78 11.17 -12.32 14.46
C PHE A 78 12.52 -12.23 13.73
N PRO A 79 13.25 -13.34 13.55
CA PRO A 79 14.48 -13.38 12.78
C PRO A 79 14.16 -13.30 11.27
N VAL A 80 13.68 -12.14 10.83
CA VAL A 80 13.35 -11.90 9.42
C VAL A 80 14.62 -11.53 8.62
N PRO A 81 14.72 -11.90 7.34
CA PRO A 81 15.78 -11.44 6.47
C PRO A 81 15.86 -9.90 6.43
N LEU A 82 17.06 -9.34 6.37
CA LEU A 82 17.28 -7.88 6.46
C LEU A 82 16.49 -7.10 5.41
N VAL A 83 16.44 -7.59 4.18
CA VAL A 83 15.69 -6.96 3.08
C VAL A 83 14.19 -6.94 3.38
N LEU A 84 13.64 -8.06 3.85
CA LEU A 84 12.24 -8.16 4.23
C LEU A 84 11.92 -7.25 5.43
N GLY A 85 12.76 -7.26 6.46
CA GLY A 85 12.61 -6.38 7.62
C GLY A 85 12.61 -4.90 7.22
N GLY A 86 13.52 -4.49 6.35
CA GLY A 86 13.56 -3.15 5.80
C GLY A 86 12.28 -2.77 5.06
N ILE A 87 11.76 -3.67 4.22
CA ILE A 87 10.49 -3.45 3.51
C ILE A 87 9.31 -3.38 4.49
N MET A 88 9.26 -4.23 5.51
CA MET A 88 8.23 -4.17 6.55
C MET A 88 8.21 -2.82 7.26
N LEU A 89 9.39 -2.29 7.61
CA LEU A 89 9.51 -0.97 8.24
C LEU A 89 9.06 0.14 7.29
N ILE A 90 9.52 0.12 6.02
CA ILE A 90 9.12 1.11 5.02
C ILE A 90 7.61 1.03 4.73
N ALA A 91 7.05 -0.18 4.61
CA ALA A 91 5.62 -0.36 4.40
C ALA A 91 4.78 0.21 5.55
N SER A 92 5.28 0.15 6.78
CA SER A 92 4.59 0.68 7.94
C SER A 92 4.47 2.21 7.97
N ILE A 93 5.34 2.92 7.27
CA ILE A 93 5.37 4.39 7.18
C ILE A 93 4.84 4.93 5.86
N ALA A 94 4.78 4.10 4.84
CA ALA A 94 4.23 4.43 3.52
C ALA A 94 2.70 4.31 3.53
N VAL A 95 2.03 5.22 4.21
CA VAL A 95 0.58 5.21 4.44
C VAL A 95 -0.22 5.71 3.23
N GLY A 96 -1.53 5.45 3.20
CA GLY A 96 -2.43 5.96 2.17
C GLY A 96 -2.36 5.17 0.85
N ASP A 97 -2.56 3.85 0.92
CA ASP A 97 -2.60 3.01 -0.27
C ASP A 97 -3.90 3.22 -1.07
N PRO A 98 -3.82 3.64 -2.34
CA PRO A 98 -5.00 3.75 -3.19
C PRO A 98 -5.72 2.41 -3.43
N PHE A 99 -5.04 1.28 -3.33
CA PHE A 99 -5.65 -0.05 -3.44
C PHE A 99 -6.65 -0.34 -2.32
N ASP A 100 -6.53 0.32 -1.17
CA ASP A 100 -7.50 0.21 -0.08
C ASP A 100 -8.91 0.63 -0.51
N LEU A 101 -9.03 1.48 -1.54
CA LEU A 101 -10.32 1.89 -2.09
C LEU A 101 -10.99 0.78 -2.90
N VAL A 102 -10.22 0.03 -3.68
CA VAL A 102 -10.73 -1.13 -4.43
C VAL A 102 -11.18 -2.19 -3.44
N ASP A 103 -10.37 -2.47 -2.44
CA ASP A 103 -10.67 -3.41 -1.38
C ASP A 103 -11.88 -2.97 -0.55
N ALA A 104 -11.98 -1.69 -0.20
CA ALA A 104 -13.14 -1.15 0.52
C ALA A 104 -14.43 -1.30 -0.28
N HIS A 105 -14.40 -0.98 -1.58
CA HIS A 105 -15.56 -1.15 -2.46
C HIS A 105 -16.00 -2.61 -2.55
N GLY A 106 -15.07 -3.53 -2.78
CA GLY A 106 -15.34 -4.97 -2.86
C GLY A 106 -15.83 -5.59 -1.55
N LYS A 107 -15.50 -4.99 -0.41
CA LYS A 107 -15.83 -5.48 0.95
C LYS A 107 -16.95 -4.69 1.64
N LYS A 108 -17.74 -3.93 0.90
CA LYS A 108 -18.82 -3.08 1.42
C LYS A 108 -18.36 -1.99 2.40
N GLY A 109 -17.14 -1.52 2.25
CA GLY A 109 -16.63 -0.34 2.95
C GLY A 109 -17.14 0.96 2.32
N SER A 110 -16.93 2.06 3.03
CA SER A 110 -17.22 3.42 2.55
C SER A 110 -16.09 3.92 1.64
N LEU A 111 -16.38 4.08 0.35
CA LEU A 111 -15.43 4.61 -0.63
C LEU A 111 -15.03 6.04 -0.27
N LEU A 112 -16.00 6.86 0.18
CA LEU A 112 -15.76 8.24 0.58
C LEU A 112 -14.83 8.33 1.80
N MET A 113 -15.07 7.50 2.82
CA MET A 113 -14.20 7.42 4.00
C MET A 113 -12.80 6.94 3.65
N ALA A 114 -12.68 5.89 2.83
CA ALA A 114 -11.37 5.39 2.39
C ALA A 114 -10.59 6.48 1.61
N SER A 115 -11.27 7.25 0.74
CA SER A 115 -10.66 8.38 0.01
C SER A 115 -10.24 9.51 0.94
N ALA A 116 -11.07 9.87 1.92
CA ALA A 116 -10.73 10.90 2.91
C ALA A 116 -9.49 10.49 3.74
N ILE A 117 -9.43 9.23 4.19
CA ILE A 117 -8.26 8.69 4.89
C ILE A 117 -7.02 8.78 4.00
N MET A 118 -7.10 8.28 2.76
CA MET A 118 -5.99 8.30 1.82
C MET A 118 -5.45 9.72 1.61
N ILE A 119 -6.32 10.70 1.37
CA ILE A 119 -5.94 12.09 1.14
C ILE A 119 -5.23 12.66 2.38
N VAL A 120 -5.80 12.47 3.58
CA VAL A 120 -5.19 12.95 4.82
C VAL A 120 -3.82 12.31 5.06
N LEU A 121 -3.71 11.01 4.86
CA LEU A 121 -2.45 10.29 5.05
C LEU A 121 -1.39 10.69 4.03
N ILE A 122 -1.75 10.87 2.75
CA ILE A 122 -0.83 11.33 1.70
C ILE A 122 -0.32 12.76 2.02
N LEU A 123 -1.20 13.66 2.48
CA LEU A 123 -0.80 15.01 2.86
C LEU A 123 0.16 15.05 4.05
N LEU A 124 0.06 14.07 4.96
CA LEU A 124 0.91 13.97 6.14
C LEU A 124 2.17 13.11 5.91
N MET A 125 2.22 12.32 4.83
CA MET A 125 3.36 11.48 4.49
C MET A 125 4.69 12.25 4.40
N PRO A 126 4.76 13.48 3.87
CA PRO A 126 5.97 14.28 3.86
C PRO A 126 6.58 14.55 5.25
N LEU A 127 5.79 14.52 6.28
CA LEU A 127 6.25 14.70 7.67
C LEU A 127 6.58 13.35 8.33
N THR A 128 5.70 12.36 8.15
CA THR A 128 5.81 11.07 8.84
C THR A 128 6.92 10.19 8.29
N VAL A 129 7.13 10.16 6.98
CA VAL A 129 8.14 9.30 6.35
C VAL A 129 9.57 9.70 6.75
N PRO A 130 10.02 10.97 6.61
CA PRO A 130 11.36 11.36 7.03
C PRO A 130 11.61 11.14 8.52
N PHE A 131 10.61 11.43 9.37
CA PHE A 131 10.71 11.21 10.81
C PHE A 131 10.97 9.73 11.13
N TRP A 132 10.17 8.83 10.62
CA TRP A 132 10.32 7.40 10.89
C TRP A 132 11.56 6.80 10.22
N MET A 133 11.96 7.26 9.04
CA MET A 133 13.22 6.83 8.44
C MET A 133 14.41 7.22 9.31
N TRP A 134 14.39 8.41 9.89
CA TRP A 134 15.40 8.82 10.86
C TRP A 134 15.40 7.91 12.09
N VAL A 135 14.22 7.61 12.69
CA VAL A 135 14.10 6.69 13.83
C VAL A 135 14.63 5.30 13.48
N PHE A 136 14.19 4.75 12.36
CA PHE A 136 14.59 3.40 11.94
C PHE A 136 16.08 3.28 11.61
N SER A 137 16.70 4.31 11.05
CA SER A 137 18.14 4.33 10.81
C SER A 137 18.98 4.24 12.10
N HIS A 138 18.43 4.70 13.23
CA HIS A 138 19.07 4.57 14.54
C HIS A 138 18.76 3.24 15.24
N TRP A 139 17.61 2.65 14.97
CA TRP A 139 17.17 1.42 15.68
C TRP A 139 17.58 0.14 14.96
N PHE A 140 17.83 0.22 13.67
CA PHE A 140 18.16 -0.93 12.82
C PHE A 140 19.40 -0.63 11.98
N PRO A 141 20.21 -1.64 11.64
CA PRO A 141 21.39 -1.47 10.78
C PRO A 141 20.98 -1.30 9.30
N LEU A 142 20.04 -0.39 9.07
CA LEU A 142 19.57 -0.05 7.73
C LEU A 142 20.45 1.06 7.19
N ASN A 143 21.31 0.74 6.21
CA ASN A 143 22.09 1.75 5.48
C ASN A 143 21.17 2.53 4.53
N LEU A 144 20.33 3.39 5.12
CA LEU A 144 19.47 4.31 4.37
C LEU A 144 20.33 5.48 3.88
N SER A 145 20.70 5.47 2.62
CA SER A 145 21.58 6.49 2.03
C SER A 145 20.84 7.66 1.40
N ALA A 146 19.49 7.57 1.29
CA ALA A 146 18.73 8.69 0.77
C ALA A 146 18.53 9.78 1.83
N SER A 147 18.83 11.03 1.47
CA SER A 147 18.52 12.15 2.36
C SER A 147 17.01 12.25 2.55
N PRO A 148 16.52 12.55 3.76
CA PRO A 148 15.09 12.76 4.04
C PRO A 148 14.42 13.74 3.07
N GLU A 149 15.15 14.78 2.66
CA GLU A 149 14.68 15.80 1.72
C GLU A 149 14.42 15.26 0.31
N ASN A 150 15.29 14.40 -0.20
CA ASN A 150 15.08 13.74 -1.49
C ASN A 150 13.88 12.83 -1.48
N ILE A 151 13.68 12.09 -0.39
CA ILE A 151 12.51 11.23 -0.21
C ILE A 151 11.25 12.07 -0.13
N LEU A 152 11.26 13.12 0.68
CA LEU A 152 10.17 14.07 0.82
C LEU A 152 9.74 14.64 -0.54
N MET A 153 10.68 15.19 -1.30
CA MET A 153 10.39 15.82 -2.59
C MET A 153 9.80 14.82 -3.59
N LYS A 154 10.39 13.65 -3.68
CA LYS A 154 9.96 12.61 -4.63
C LYS A 154 8.60 11.99 -4.25
N VAL A 155 8.39 11.66 -2.97
CA VAL A 155 7.10 11.15 -2.49
C VAL A 155 6.01 12.19 -2.68
N SER A 156 6.30 13.46 -2.38
CA SER A 156 5.34 14.56 -2.61
C SER A 156 4.98 14.69 -4.09
N ALA A 157 5.96 14.64 -4.97
CA ALA A 157 5.72 14.76 -6.41
C ALA A 157 4.86 13.59 -6.94
N VAL A 158 5.13 12.37 -6.51
CA VAL A 158 4.46 11.17 -7.02
C VAL A 158 3.07 10.95 -6.39
N ALA A 159 2.82 11.48 -5.20
CA ALA A 159 1.56 11.28 -4.47
C ALA A 159 0.69 12.55 -4.43
N ILE A 160 1.24 13.70 -4.03
CA ILE A 160 0.46 14.93 -3.83
C ILE A 160 0.07 15.57 -5.16
N VAL A 161 1.00 15.63 -6.13
CA VAL A 161 0.71 16.26 -7.43
C VAL A 161 -0.44 15.56 -8.16
N PRO A 162 -0.45 14.23 -8.38
CA PRO A 162 -1.58 13.57 -9.03
C PRO A 162 -2.87 13.61 -8.20
N MET A 163 -2.77 13.61 -6.86
CA MET A 163 -3.91 13.78 -5.98
C MET A 163 -4.60 15.13 -6.19
N LEU A 164 -3.83 16.21 -6.15
CA LEU A 164 -4.35 17.56 -6.39
C LEU A 164 -4.86 17.71 -7.83
N ALA A 165 -4.13 17.16 -8.80
CA ALA A 165 -4.57 17.17 -10.19
C ALA A 165 -5.92 16.46 -10.35
N GLY A 166 -6.13 15.29 -9.76
CA GLY A 166 -7.41 14.58 -9.82
C GLY A 166 -8.58 15.40 -9.27
N LEU A 167 -8.41 16.01 -8.10
CA LEU A 167 -9.42 16.88 -7.48
C LEU A 167 -9.70 18.14 -8.32
N LEU A 168 -8.66 18.79 -8.87
CA LEU A 168 -8.80 19.97 -9.73
C LEU A 168 -9.48 19.62 -11.04
N PHE A 169 -9.08 18.55 -11.71
CA PHE A 169 -9.72 18.09 -12.93
C PHE A 169 -11.21 17.78 -12.69
N ARG A 170 -11.55 17.11 -11.61
CA ARG A 170 -12.95 16.86 -11.26
C ARG A 170 -13.74 18.14 -11.07
N GLN A 171 -13.14 19.13 -10.46
CA GLN A 171 -13.80 20.41 -10.20
C GLN A 171 -14.00 21.26 -11.44
N PHE A 172 -12.99 21.36 -12.30
CA PHE A 172 -12.97 22.32 -13.43
C PHE A 172 -13.22 21.67 -14.80
N LEU A 173 -12.91 20.39 -14.94
CA LEU A 173 -12.97 19.66 -16.21
C LEU A 173 -13.70 18.32 -16.10
N PRO A 174 -14.95 18.28 -15.57
CA PRO A 174 -15.63 17.02 -15.23
C PRO A 174 -15.84 16.09 -16.43
N LYS A 175 -16.06 16.64 -17.64
CA LYS A 175 -16.23 15.82 -18.86
C LYS A 175 -14.92 15.14 -19.24
N LEU A 176 -13.80 15.85 -19.20
CA LEU A 176 -12.48 15.30 -19.49
C LEU A 176 -12.08 14.27 -18.43
N THR A 177 -12.38 14.55 -17.16
CA THR A 177 -12.14 13.63 -16.04
C THR A 177 -12.82 12.29 -16.26
N ASN A 178 -14.08 12.26 -16.66
CA ASN A 178 -14.79 11.01 -16.91
C ASN A 178 -14.14 10.18 -18.04
N ILE A 179 -13.60 10.81 -19.07
CA ILE A 179 -12.87 10.13 -20.15
C ILE A 179 -11.55 9.56 -19.61
N LEU A 180 -10.79 10.38 -18.88
CA LEU A 180 -9.51 9.98 -18.30
C LEU A 180 -9.68 8.85 -17.27
N GLU A 181 -10.73 8.88 -16.47
CA GLU A 181 -11.04 7.81 -15.51
C GLU A 181 -11.20 6.45 -16.24
N VAL A 182 -11.91 6.41 -17.35
CA VAL A 182 -12.08 5.18 -18.13
C VAL A 182 -10.76 4.69 -18.71
N ILE A 183 -9.99 5.60 -19.33
CA ILE A 183 -8.70 5.26 -19.94
C ILE A 183 -7.72 4.74 -18.87
N PHE A 184 -7.61 5.43 -17.76
CA PHE A 184 -6.68 5.06 -16.68
C PHE A 184 -7.13 3.82 -15.91
N ASP A 185 -8.43 3.59 -15.74
CA ASP A 185 -8.95 2.35 -15.16
C ASP A 185 -8.57 1.13 -16.03
N TRP A 186 -8.67 1.27 -17.34
CA TRP A 186 -8.18 0.26 -18.28
C TRP A 186 -6.66 0.08 -18.19
N TYR A 187 -5.91 1.17 -18.20
CA TYR A 187 -4.45 1.12 -18.03
C TYR A 187 -4.07 0.37 -16.75
N PHE A 188 -4.77 0.67 -15.63
CA PHE A 188 -4.53 0.01 -14.35
C PHE A 188 -4.84 -1.49 -14.41
N LYS A 189 -5.98 -1.89 -14.96
CA LYS A 189 -6.36 -3.30 -15.09
C LYS A 189 -5.37 -4.08 -15.96
N VAL A 190 -4.99 -3.53 -17.10
CA VAL A 190 -3.99 -4.15 -17.98
C VAL A 190 -2.65 -4.25 -17.27
N SER A 191 -2.23 -3.19 -16.57
CA SER A 191 -0.99 -3.19 -15.79
C SER A 191 -0.99 -4.25 -14.70
N ALA A 192 -2.08 -4.40 -13.96
CA ALA A 192 -2.20 -5.41 -12.92
C ALA A 192 -2.12 -6.85 -13.49
N ILE A 193 -2.80 -7.10 -14.62
CA ILE A 193 -2.75 -8.40 -15.31
C ILE A 193 -1.33 -8.70 -15.80
N LEU A 194 -0.67 -7.73 -16.43
CA LEU A 194 0.71 -7.90 -16.92
C LEU A 194 1.70 -8.15 -15.78
N LEU A 195 1.55 -7.43 -14.64
CA LEU A 195 2.36 -7.69 -13.46
C LEU A 195 2.19 -9.12 -12.94
N VAL A 196 0.96 -9.60 -12.87
CA VAL A 196 0.67 -10.99 -12.46
C VAL A 196 1.31 -11.99 -13.44
N ILE A 197 1.13 -11.81 -14.75
CA ILE A 197 1.66 -12.71 -15.78
C ILE A 197 3.19 -12.74 -15.77
N ILE A 198 3.82 -11.56 -15.67
CA ILE A 198 5.28 -11.44 -15.73
C ILE A 198 5.93 -11.98 -14.44
N PHE A 199 5.35 -11.72 -13.29
CA PHE A 199 6.02 -11.98 -12.02
C PHE A 199 5.54 -13.23 -11.28
N LEU A 200 4.25 -13.63 -11.39
CA LEU A 200 3.71 -14.72 -10.58
C LEU A 200 4.36 -16.09 -10.88
N PRO A 201 4.58 -16.51 -12.15
CA PRO A 201 5.01 -17.88 -12.43
C PRO A 201 6.38 -18.26 -11.87
N GLY A 202 7.28 -17.28 -11.75
CA GLY A 202 8.65 -17.55 -11.26
C GLY A 202 8.93 -17.01 -9.87
N SER A 203 8.04 -16.16 -9.32
CA SER A 203 8.29 -15.49 -8.05
C SER A 203 7.92 -16.34 -6.84
N VAL A 204 7.00 -17.30 -6.95
CA VAL A 204 6.53 -18.09 -5.80
C VAL A 204 7.67 -18.80 -5.09
N GLY A 205 8.51 -19.54 -5.83
CA GLY A 205 9.67 -20.23 -5.24
C GLY A 205 10.69 -19.26 -4.63
N LYS A 206 10.94 -18.12 -5.29
CA LYS A 206 11.85 -17.09 -4.80
C LYS A 206 11.25 -16.32 -3.60
N ILE A 207 9.96 -16.03 -3.60
CA ILE A 207 9.28 -15.41 -2.44
C ILE A 207 9.47 -16.31 -1.21
N ILE A 208 9.24 -17.60 -1.34
CA ILE A 208 9.45 -18.57 -0.25
C ILE A 208 10.91 -18.59 0.19
N SER A 209 11.87 -18.58 -0.75
CA SER A 209 13.30 -18.60 -0.43
C SER A 209 13.79 -17.29 0.21
N VAL A 210 13.29 -16.14 -0.23
CA VAL A 210 13.67 -14.80 0.28
C VAL A 210 13.02 -14.52 1.63
N PHE A 211 11.76 -14.91 1.80
CA PHE A 211 11.04 -14.62 3.06
C PHE A 211 11.34 -15.63 4.15
N GLY A 212 11.54 -16.87 3.79
CA GLY A 212 11.55 -17.95 4.75
C GLY A 212 10.22 -18.13 5.49
N ILE A 213 10.11 -19.16 6.28
CA ILE A 213 8.88 -19.40 7.07
C ILE A 213 8.68 -18.31 8.12
N THR A 214 9.74 -17.85 8.78
CA THR A 214 9.68 -16.81 9.81
C THR A 214 9.23 -15.45 9.25
N GLY A 215 9.67 -15.08 8.04
CA GLY A 215 9.24 -13.88 7.37
C GLY A 215 7.77 -13.93 6.98
N ILE A 216 7.28 -15.06 6.47
CA ILE A 216 5.86 -15.25 6.14
C ILE A 216 5.00 -15.12 7.41
N ILE A 217 5.41 -15.76 8.51
CA ILE A 217 4.70 -15.66 9.79
C ILE A 217 4.70 -14.21 10.29
N ALA A 218 5.85 -13.53 10.25
CA ALA A 218 5.97 -12.14 10.67
C ALA A 218 5.01 -11.22 9.88
N MET A 219 4.89 -11.42 8.56
CA MET A 219 3.95 -10.70 7.71
C MET A 219 2.49 -10.98 8.07
N ILE A 220 2.13 -12.25 8.30
CA ILE A 220 0.77 -12.62 8.71
C ILE A 220 0.42 -11.95 10.04
N VAL A 221 1.32 -12.01 11.00
CA VAL A 221 1.14 -11.39 12.33
C VAL A 221 1.00 -9.87 12.18
N MET A 222 1.90 -9.22 11.47
CA MET A 222 1.88 -7.77 11.27
C MET A 222 0.59 -7.31 10.60
N THR A 223 0.23 -7.91 9.46
CA THR A 223 -0.99 -7.53 8.72
C THR A 223 -2.24 -7.77 9.56
N SER A 224 -2.30 -8.88 10.29
CA SER A 224 -3.44 -9.18 11.16
C SER A 224 -3.57 -8.17 12.30
N ILE A 225 -2.47 -7.84 12.98
CA ILE A 225 -2.49 -6.87 14.08
C ILE A 225 -2.90 -5.49 13.56
N THR A 226 -2.39 -5.05 12.41
CA THR A 226 -2.71 -3.73 11.85
C THR A 226 -4.18 -3.63 11.39
N ILE A 227 -4.76 -4.68 10.80
CA ILE A 227 -6.19 -4.75 10.49
C ILE A 227 -7.03 -4.65 11.77
N ILE A 228 -6.68 -5.42 12.79
CA ILE A 228 -7.37 -5.43 14.07
C ILE A 228 -7.27 -4.06 14.74
N ALA A 229 -6.08 -3.46 14.79
CA ALA A 229 -5.87 -2.13 15.36
C ALA A 229 -6.73 -1.06 14.65
N GLY A 230 -6.76 -1.06 13.31
CA GLY A 230 -7.60 -0.16 12.53
C GLY A 230 -9.09 -0.35 12.80
N TYR A 231 -9.55 -1.60 12.83
CA TYR A 231 -10.95 -1.92 13.07
C TYR A 231 -11.43 -1.46 14.47
N TYR A 232 -10.60 -1.64 15.48
CA TYR A 232 -10.93 -1.21 16.85
C TYR A 232 -10.72 0.28 17.08
N ALA A 233 -9.78 0.92 16.40
CA ALA A 233 -9.64 2.38 16.43
C ALA A 233 -10.91 3.10 15.97
N ALA A 234 -11.65 2.46 15.08
CA ALA A 234 -12.92 2.96 14.56
C ALA A 234 -14.16 2.55 15.39
N THR A 235 -13.98 2.14 16.64
CA THR A 235 -15.11 1.79 17.53
C THR A 235 -16.04 3.00 17.67
N GLY A 236 -17.36 2.76 17.49
CA GLY A 236 -18.39 3.80 17.48
C GLY A 236 -18.72 4.36 16.08
N ALA A 237 -17.93 4.07 15.05
CA ALA A 237 -18.25 4.42 13.68
C ALA A 237 -19.15 3.34 13.01
N GLU A 238 -19.79 3.73 11.91
CA GLU A 238 -20.56 2.80 11.09
C GLU A 238 -19.70 1.62 10.59
N ARG A 239 -20.30 0.45 10.41
CA ARG A 239 -19.58 -0.74 9.97
C ARG A 239 -18.79 -0.52 8.67
N LYS A 240 -19.37 0.19 7.68
CA LYS A 240 -18.69 0.50 6.41
C LYS A 240 -17.43 1.32 6.61
N ASP A 241 -17.44 2.30 7.53
CA ASP A 241 -16.28 3.11 7.86
C ASP A 241 -15.22 2.31 8.59
N ARG A 242 -15.63 1.43 9.52
CA ARG A 242 -14.71 0.54 10.24
C ARG A 242 -13.97 -0.41 9.29
N ILE A 243 -14.66 -0.93 8.27
CA ILE A 243 -14.03 -1.76 7.22
C ILE A 243 -13.00 -0.95 6.44
N SER A 244 -13.35 0.26 5.99
CA SER A 244 -12.43 1.13 5.26
C SER A 244 -11.19 1.50 6.08
N ILE A 245 -11.37 1.77 7.38
CA ILE A 245 -10.27 2.09 8.29
C ILE A 245 -9.38 0.88 8.53
N ALA A 246 -9.96 -0.30 8.75
CA ALA A 246 -9.19 -1.53 8.93
C ALA A 246 -8.32 -1.85 7.71
N LEU A 247 -8.86 -1.65 6.51
CA LEU A 247 -8.12 -1.84 5.26
C LEU A 247 -7.01 -0.78 5.10
N ALA A 248 -7.30 0.49 5.35
CA ALA A 248 -6.31 1.56 5.30
C ALA A 248 -5.16 1.38 6.31
N CYS A 249 -5.42 0.70 7.42
CA CYS A 249 -4.40 0.31 8.40
C CYS A 249 -3.68 -1.00 8.06
N SER A 250 -4.16 -1.76 7.09
CA SER A 250 -3.68 -3.13 6.81
C SER A 250 -2.29 -3.20 6.22
N LEU A 251 -1.73 -2.11 5.82
CA LEU A 251 -0.33 -1.87 5.41
C LEU A 251 -0.21 -1.04 4.13
N GLY A 252 0.67 -0.16 4.25
CA GLY A 252 1.33 0.81 3.42
C GLY A 252 1.10 0.79 1.91
N ASN A 253 1.10 1.97 1.40
CA ASN A 253 1.11 2.28 -0.01
C ASN A 253 2.28 1.59 -0.74
N MET A 254 1.98 0.51 -1.45
CA MET A 254 2.98 -0.34 -2.10
C MET A 254 3.84 0.38 -3.11
N ALA A 255 3.30 1.35 -3.81
CA ALA A 255 4.08 2.13 -4.75
C ALA A 255 4.99 3.12 -4.02
N ALA A 256 4.54 3.69 -2.90
CA ALA A 256 5.41 4.46 -2.03
C ALA A 256 6.49 3.58 -1.40
N VAL A 257 6.17 2.35 -0.97
CA VAL A 257 7.17 1.36 -0.51
C VAL A 257 8.22 1.11 -1.58
N PHE A 258 7.77 0.79 -2.78
CA PHE A 258 8.66 0.57 -3.92
C PHE A 258 9.55 1.80 -4.18
N PHE A 259 8.94 2.98 -4.19
CA PHE A 259 9.63 4.22 -4.46
C PHE A 259 10.64 4.59 -3.37
N ILE A 260 10.24 4.52 -2.08
CA ILE A 260 11.11 4.82 -0.94
C ILE A 260 12.28 3.84 -0.89
N ALA A 261 11.99 2.56 -1.09
CA ALA A 261 13.01 1.55 -1.03
C ALA A 261 13.97 1.60 -2.24
N TYR A 262 13.47 1.81 -3.45
CA TYR A 262 14.29 1.96 -4.65
C TYR A 262 15.26 3.15 -4.55
N HIS A 263 14.79 4.27 -4.03
CA HIS A 263 15.62 5.47 -3.87
C HIS A 263 16.39 5.56 -2.54
N GLY A 264 15.93 4.81 -1.53
CA GLY A 264 16.53 4.80 -0.20
C GLY A 264 17.67 3.80 -0.02
N TYR A 265 17.72 2.79 -0.88
CA TYR A 265 18.73 1.74 -0.84
C TYR A 265 19.46 1.62 -2.18
N PRO A 266 20.53 2.36 -2.45
CA PRO A 266 21.26 2.28 -3.73
C PRO A 266 21.82 0.88 -4.02
N SER A 267 22.07 0.07 -2.98
CA SER A 267 22.47 -1.33 -3.13
C SER A 267 21.33 -2.20 -3.69
N LEU A 268 20.08 -1.76 -3.58
CA LEU A 268 18.89 -2.46 -4.04
C LEU A 268 18.52 -2.14 -5.49
N GLU A 269 18.97 -1.01 -6.05
CA GLU A 269 18.79 -0.70 -7.49
C GLU A 269 19.31 -1.82 -8.40
N LYS A 270 20.28 -2.60 -7.91
CA LYS A 270 20.88 -3.72 -8.62
C LYS A 270 20.33 -5.08 -8.18
N ASN A 271 19.46 -5.12 -7.17
CA ASN A 271 19.07 -6.36 -6.52
C ASN A 271 17.62 -6.70 -6.82
N PHE A 272 17.45 -7.65 -7.72
CA PHE A 272 16.15 -8.18 -8.12
C PHE A 272 15.35 -8.77 -6.94
N ASP A 273 16.02 -9.28 -5.91
CA ASP A 273 15.39 -9.83 -4.71
C ASP A 273 14.52 -8.78 -3.99
N PHE A 274 14.87 -7.50 -4.12
CA PHE A 274 14.05 -6.41 -3.61
C PHE A 274 12.69 -6.32 -4.32
N LEU A 275 12.68 -6.32 -5.65
CA LEU A 275 11.44 -6.26 -6.43
C LEU A 275 10.54 -7.46 -6.10
N ILE A 276 11.12 -8.66 -6.02
CA ILE A 276 10.40 -9.87 -5.61
C ILE A 276 9.85 -9.73 -4.20
N THR A 277 10.61 -9.14 -3.29
CA THR A 277 10.17 -8.96 -1.91
C THR A 277 8.97 -8.01 -1.84
N VAL A 278 8.99 -6.90 -2.57
CA VAL A 278 7.84 -5.97 -2.63
C VAL A 278 6.62 -6.65 -3.25
N LEU A 279 6.79 -7.37 -4.36
CA LEU A 279 5.69 -8.08 -5.01
C LEU A 279 5.15 -9.23 -4.14
N GLY A 280 6.03 -9.97 -3.52
CA GLY A 280 5.65 -11.01 -2.56
C GLY A 280 4.86 -10.46 -1.39
N TRP A 281 5.24 -9.29 -0.91
CA TRP A 281 4.49 -8.55 0.11
C TRP A 281 3.07 -8.23 -0.36
N VAL A 282 2.89 -7.70 -1.57
CA VAL A 282 1.56 -7.41 -2.15
C VAL A 282 0.70 -8.65 -2.19
N VAL A 283 1.23 -9.75 -2.75
CA VAL A 283 0.48 -11.01 -2.89
C VAL A 283 0.08 -11.58 -1.53
N LEU A 284 1.03 -11.67 -0.60
CA LEU A 284 0.75 -12.20 0.75
C LEU A 284 -0.25 -11.31 1.51
N ARG A 285 -0.11 -9.99 1.42
CA ARG A 285 -1.08 -9.07 2.00
C ARG A 285 -2.50 -9.34 1.49
N TRP A 286 -2.68 -9.47 0.18
CA TRP A 286 -3.99 -9.75 -0.40
C TRP A 286 -4.56 -11.08 0.06
N LEU A 287 -3.75 -12.11 0.12
CA LEU A 287 -4.19 -13.42 0.64
C LEU A 287 -4.64 -13.33 2.10
N ILE A 288 -3.92 -12.58 2.93
CA ILE A 288 -4.28 -12.37 4.34
C ILE A 288 -5.59 -11.59 4.46
N ILE A 289 -5.75 -10.51 3.67
CA ILE A 289 -6.98 -9.70 3.66
C ILE A 289 -8.18 -10.54 3.19
N TRP A 290 -8.01 -11.40 2.19
CA TRP A 290 -9.06 -12.33 1.74
C TRP A 290 -9.40 -13.35 2.82
N GLY A 291 -8.41 -13.87 3.52
CA GLY A 291 -8.62 -14.75 4.67
C GLY A 291 -9.44 -14.08 5.77
N TRP A 292 -9.14 -12.83 6.10
CA TRP A 292 -9.91 -12.04 7.06
C TRP A 292 -11.35 -11.79 6.60
N ASP A 293 -11.56 -11.44 5.33
CA ASP A 293 -12.90 -11.26 4.77
C ASP A 293 -13.73 -12.55 4.85
N PHE A 294 -13.11 -13.70 4.55
CA PHE A 294 -13.75 -15.00 4.68
C PHE A 294 -14.16 -15.30 6.13
N ILE A 295 -13.24 -15.08 7.09
CA ILE A 295 -13.51 -15.30 8.53
C ILE A 295 -14.65 -14.40 9.00
N MET A 296 -14.65 -13.13 8.61
CA MET A 296 -15.70 -12.18 8.99
C MET A 296 -17.07 -12.55 8.43
N LYS A 297 -17.14 -12.96 7.16
CA LYS A 297 -18.38 -13.42 6.54
C LYS A 297 -18.93 -14.69 7.19
N TYR A 298 -18.05 -15.64 7.51
CA TYR A 298 -18.43 -16.88 8.18
C TYR A 298 -18.96 -16.62 9.60
N SER A 299 -18.31 -15.73 10.35
CA SER A 299 -18.71 -15.37 11.72
C SER A 299 -20.07 -14.68 11.77
N VAL A 300 -20.37 -13.81 10.79
CA VAL A 300 -21.67 -13.13 10.67
C VAL A 300 -22.77 -14.14 10.33
N LYS A 301 -22.52 -15.04 9.38
CA LYS A 301 -23.49 -16.08 9.00
C LYS A 301 -23.83 -17.00 10.18
N LYS A 302 -22.85 -17.33 11.02
CA LYS A 302 -23.04 -18.19 12.21
C LYS A 302 -23.89 -17.50 13.29
N LYS A 303 -23.88 -16.17 13.38
CA LYS A 303 -24.69 -15.39 14.33
C LYS A 303 -26.12 -15.11 13.86
N GLY A 304 -26.50 -15.57 12.67
CA GLY A 304 -27.87 -15.33 12.10
C GLY A 304 -28.13 -13.88 11.73
N GLU A 305 -27.10 -12.99 11.78
CA GLU A 305 -27.23 -11.60 11.37
C GLU A 305 -27.25 -11.53 9.84
N SER A 306 -28.26 -10.88 9.26
CA SER A 306 -28.31 -10.69 7.81
C SER A 306 -27.12 -9.82 7.37
N LEU A 307 -26.45 -10.23 6.29
CA LEU A 307 -25.36 -9.47 5.67
C LEU A 307 -25.80 -8.09 5.11
N THR A 308 -27.07 -7.75 5.28
CA THR A 308 -27.74 -6.55 4.72
C THR A 308 -28.00 -5.45 5.75
N ALA A 309 -27.63 -5.64 7.02
CA ALA A 309 -27.75 -4.59 8.03
C ALA A 309 -26.45 -3.75 8.14
#